data_75943ae85f469f5f91e22319a64336f5
#
_entry.id   75943ae85f469f5f91e22319a64336f5
#
_cell.length_a   1.000
_cell.length_b   1.000
_cell.length_c   1.000
_cell.angle_alpha   90.00
_cell.angle_beta   90.00
_cell.angle_gamma   90.00
#
_symmetry.space_group_name_H-M   'P 1'
#
loop_
_entity.id
_entity.type
_entity.pdbx_description
1 polymer ?
#
loop_
_entity_poly.entity_id
_entity_poly.type
_entity_poly.pdbx_seq_one_letter_code
_entity_poly.pdbx_strand_id
1 'polypeptide(L)'
;MLKDPCAMVSLSDAGAHLTFFNDAGFGLHLLGHWVRERGLFSLEEAAWRLAGQPAHVFGIRDRGALKPGYAADLLLFDPARVARGPKRRVHDLPGGAARLTTDAVGVHGVWVNGRQVADANGLLPDAPRAGALLTRFSD
;
A
#
# COMPACT_ATOMS: atom_id res chain seq x y z
N MET A 1 14.22 7.16 13.83
CA MET A 1 12.79 6.83 13.75
C MET A 1 12.53 5.67 12.78
N LEU A 2 12.71 5.79 11.45
CA LEU A 2 12.34 4.68 10.52
C LEU A 2 13.06 3.35 10.79
N LYS A 3 14.29 3.36 11.30
CA LYS A 3 15.04 2.13 11.69
C LYS A 3 14.79 1.66 13.11
N ASP A 4 13.99 2.37 13.88
CA ASP A 4 13.68 1.97 15.24
C ASP A 4 12.89 0.65 15.23
N PRO A 5 13.32 -0.37 15.98
CA PRO A 5 12.62 -1.67 16.01
C PRO A 5 11.21 -1.57 16.62
N CYS A 6 10.96 -0.57 17.46
CA CYS A 6 9.66 -0.31 18.06
C CYS A 6 8.75 0.55 17.19
N ALA A 7 9.26 1.11 16.06
CA ALA A 7 8.46 1.91 15.15
C ALA A 7 7.86 1.05 14.04
N MET A 8 6.63 1.35 13.66
CA MET A 8 5.91 0.71 12.56
C MET A 8 5.52 1.76 11.52
N VAL A 9 5.63 1.40 10.25
CA VAL A 9 5.13 2.20 9.12
C VAL A 9 3.67 1.83 8.89
N SER A 10 2.73 2.69 9.24
CA SER A 10 1.33 2.27 9.27
C SER A 10 0.30 3.29 8.79
N LEU A 11 0.58 4.58 8.80
CA LEU A 11 -0.46 5.59 8.60
C LEU A 11 -0.06 6.63 7.57
N SER A 12 -0.99 6.94 6.67
CA SER A 12 -0.81 7.97 5.64
C SER A 12 -1.55 9.27 5.93
N ASP A 13 -2.48 9.26 6.89
CA ASP A 13 -3.45 10.34 7.11
C ASP A 13 -4.24 10.76 5.83
N ALA A 14 -4.23 9.91 4.81
CA ALA A 14 -4.97 10.14 3.57
C ALA A 14 -6.46 10.06 3.86
N GLY A 15 -7.21 11.04 3.34
CA GLY A 15 -8.63 11.17 3.62
C GLY A 15 -8.96 12.25 4.65
N ALA A 16 -8.03 12.63 5.51
CA ALA A 16 -8.10 13.86 6.25
C ALA A 16 -7.71 15.02 5.32
N HIS A 17 -8.45 16.13 5.38
CA HIS A 17 -8.11 17.33 4.61
C HIS A 17 -7.88 17.11 3.10
N LEU A 18 -8.79 16.44 2.43
CA LEU A 18 -8.71 16.01 1.01
C LEU A 18 -8.20 17.09 0.04
N THR A 19 -8.43 18.36 0.33
CA THR A 19 -8.11 19.47 -0.57
C THR A 19 -6.66 19.93 -0.53
N PHE A 20 -5.91 19.63 0.52
CA PHE A 20 -4.51 20.07 0.67
C PHE A 20 -3.54 19.00 1.18
N PHE A 21 -4.02 17.87 1.66
CA PHE A 21 -3.19 16.81 2.18
C PHE A 21 -3.45 15.47 1.48
N ASN A 22 -2.40 14.77 1.08
CA ASN A 22 -2.46 13.41 0.54
C ASN A 22 -1.11 12.72 0.66
N ASP A 23 -1.01 11.74 1.54
CA ASP A 23 0.13 10.84 1.64
C ASP A 23 -0.26 9.37 1.44
N ALA A 24 -1.34 9.11 0.68
CA ALA A 24 -1.82 7.77 0.35
C ALA A 24 -0.75 6.85 -0.26
N GLY A 25 0.26 7.41 -0.91
CA GLY A 25 1.37 6.65 -1.51
C GLY A 25 2.54 6.35 -0.56
N PHE A 26 2.38 6.38 0.75
CA PHE A 26 3.49 6.24 1.71
C PHE A 26 4.25 4.91 1.55
N GLY A 27 3.57 3.79 1.28
CA GLY A 27 4.22 2.49 1.05
C GLY A 27 5.09 2.49 -0.20
N LEU A 28 4.61 3.09 -1.31
CA LEU A 28 5.41 3.24 -2.53
C LEU A 28 6.57 4.23 -2.34
N HIS A 29 6.38 5.26 -1.51
CA HIS A 29 7.46 6.16 -1.13
C HIS A 29 8.55 5.45 -0.31
N LEU A 30 8.16 4.53 0.59
CA LEU A 30 9.12 3.70 1.31
C LEU A 30 9.96 2.87 0.34
N LEU A 31 9.32 2.15 -0.58
CA LEU A 31 10.00 1.30 -1.57
C LEU A 31 10.86 2.10 -2.55
N GLY A 32 10.35 3.20 -3.08
CA GLY A 32 11.08 4.02 -4.07
C GLY A 32 12.17 4.87 -3.42
N HIS A 33 11.81 5.72 -2.48
CA HIS A 33 12.74 6.69 -1.90
C HIS A 33 13.67 6.06 -0.86
N TRP A 34 13.13 5.43 0.17
CA TRP A 34 13.94 4.97 1.29
C TRP A 34 14.73 3.68 0.99
N VAL A 35 14.18 2.79 0.15
CA VAL A 35 14.90 1.57 -0.30
C VAL A 35 15.80 1.90 -1.48
N ARG A 36 15.21 2.21 -2.65
CA ARG A 36 15.96 2.32 -3.90
C ARG A 36 16.93 3.49 -3.91
N GLU A 37 16.49 4.71 -3.54
CA GLU A 37 17.30 5.92 -3.67
C GLU A 37 18.25 6.14 -2.49
N ARG A 38 17.81 5.80 -1.28
CA ARG A 38 18.57 6.05 -0.05
C ARG A 38 19.29 4.82 0.50
N GLY A 39 18.91 3.60 0.05
CA GLY A 39 19.49 2.37 0.57
C GLY A 39 19.30 2.19 2.09
N LEU A 40 18.25 2.80 2.66
CA LEU A 40 18.02 2.76 4.11
C LEU A 40 17.63 1.38 4.58
N PHE A 41 16.88 0.64 3.77
CA PHE A 41 16.40 -0.72 4.00
C PHE A 41 16.74 -1.60 2.82
N SER A 42 16.84 -2.93 3.04
CA SER A 42 16.70 -3.88 1.96
C SER A 42 15.24 -3.95 1.49
N LEU A 43 15.01 -4.53 0.33
CA LEU A 43 13.65 -4.71 -0.19
C LEU A 43 12.83 -5.62 0.74
N GLU A 44 13.46 -6.68 1.25
CA GLU A 44 12.85 -7.64 2.16
C GLU A 44 12.47 -6.98 3.50
N GLU A 45 13.36 -6.14 4.05
CA GLU A 45 13.08 -5.41 5.28
C GLU A 45 11.92 -4.43 5.07
N ALA A 46 11.87 -3.72 3.95
CA ALA A 46 10.77 -2.82 3.64
C ALA A 46 9.44 -3.57 3.43
N ALA A 47 9.46 -4.71 2.75
CA ALA A 47 8.28 -5.56 2.60
C ALA A 47 7.79 -6.07 3.97
N TRP A 48 8.69 -6.51 4.84
CA TRP A 48 8.35 -6.87 6.21
C TRP A 48 7.70 -5.71 6.96
N ARG A 49 8.28 -4.51 6.93
CA ARG A 49 7.75 -3.33 7.63
C ARG A 49 6.40 -2.85 7.10
N LEU A 50 6.10 -3.08 5.82
CA LEU A 50 4.81 -2.70 5.23
C LEU A 50 3.72 -3.75 5.39
N ALA A 51 4.06 -5.01 5.56
CA ALA A 51 3.10 -6.11 5.57
C ALA A 51 3.24 -7.03 6.79
N GLY A 52 4.38 -7.69 6.97
CA GLY A 52 4.60 -8.68 8.02
C GLY A 52 4.56 -8.09 9.42
N GLN A 53 5.25 -6.98 9.64
CA GLN A 53 5.29 -6.30 10.94
C GLN A 53 3.90 -5.81 11.38
N PRO A 54 3.11 -5.09 10.55
CA PRO A 54 1.74 -4.73 10.91
C PRO A 54 0.86 -5.96 11.20
N ALA A 55 0.95 -7.00 10.37
CA ALA A 55 0.18 -8.21 10.59
C ALA A 55 0.53 -8.87 11.94
N HIS A 56 1.82 -8.91 12.29
CA HIS A 56 2.28 -9.43 13.57
C HIS A 56 1.80 -8.58 14.76
N VAL A 57 1.99 -7.25 14.69
CA VAL A 57 1.63 -6.33 15.79
C VAL A 57 0.13 -6.33 16.07
N PHE A 58 -0.70 -6.39 15.03
CA PHE A 58 -2.16 -6.41 15.17
C PHE A 58 -2.74 -7.83 15.27
N GLY A 59 -1.93 -8.87 15.35
CA GLY A 59 -2.41 -10.25 15.44
C GLY A 59 -3.23 -10.71 14.23
N ILE A 60 -2.98 -10.13 13.04
CA ILE A 60 -3.70 -10.51 11.82
C ILE A 60 -3.21 -11.88 11.37
N ARG A 61 -4.12 -12.85 11.33
CA ARG A 61 -3.84 -14.21 10.89
C ARG A 61 -3.83 -14.30 9.38
N ASP A 62 -3.11 -15.27 8.85
CA ASP A 62 -3.08 -15.67 7.43
C ASP A 62 -2.77 -14.55 6.42
N ARG A 63 -2.13 -13.45 6.84
CA ARG A 63 -1.75 -12.32 5.98
C ARG A 63 -0.35 -11.80 6.32
N GLY A 64 0.14 -10.86 5.52
CA GLY A 64 1.42 -10.20 5.73
C GLY A 64 2.66 -11.02 5.31
N ALA A 65 2.47 -12.22 4.75
CA ALA A 65 3.54 -13.05 4.22
C ALA A 65 3.06 -13.93 3.07
N LEU A 66 3.95 -14.28 2.16
CA LEU A 66 3.69 -15.23 1.08
C LEU A 66 3.95 -16.66 1.59
N LYS A 67 2.88 -17.34 2.01
CA LYS A 67 2.94 -18.72 2.52
C LYS A 67 1.76 -19.55 2.01
N PRO A 68 1.92 -20.85 1.78
CA PRO A 68 0.79 -21.74 1.52
C PRO A 68 -0.27 -21.64 2.63
N GLY A 69 -1.53 -21.51 2.25
CA GLY A 69 -2.65 -21.35 3.18
C GLY A 69 -2.94 -19.92 3.61
N TYR A 70 -2.08 -18.95 3.25
CA TYR A 70 -2.33 -17.52 3.49
C TYR A 70 -3.19 -16.92 2.37
N ALA A 71 -3.92 -15.87 2.71
CA ALA A 71 -4.66 -15.09 1.72
C ALA A 71 -3.70 -14.47 0.69
N ALA A 72 -4.07 -14.59 -0.59
CA ALA A 72 -3.28 -14.05 -1.68
C ALA A 72 -3.57 -12.54 -1.85
N ASP A 73 -3.11 -11.74 -0.88
CA ASP A 73 -3.06 -10.29 -0.97
C ASP A 73 -1.67 -9.91 -1.49
N LEU A 74 -1.59 -9.55 -2.77
CA LEU A 74 -0.33 -9.46 -3.50
C LEU A 74 -0.17 -8.09 -4.14
N LEU A 75 1.05 -7.59 -4.13
CA LEU A 75 1.50 -6.44 -4.90
C LEU A 75 2.62 -6.87 -5.84
N LEU A 76 2.41 -6.74 -7.15
CA LEU A 76 3.43 -6.94 -8.17
C LEU A 76 3.97 -5.57 -8.62
N PHE A 77 5.27 -5.37 -8.49
CA PHE A 77 5.90 -4.10 -8.86
C PHE A 77 7.32 -4.29 -9.41
N ASP A 78 7.80 -3.29 -10.11
CA ASP A 78 9.19 -3.19 -10.58
C ASP A 78 10.04 -2.47 -9.53
N PRO A 79 10.99 -3.14 -8.84
CA PRO A 79 11.84 -2.51 -7.83
C PRO A 79 12.68 -1.34 -8.37
N ALA A 80 13.02 -1.35 -9.66
CA ALA A 80 13.80 -0.29 -10.30
C ALA A 80 12.96 0.98 -10.56
N ARG A 81 11.63 0.88 -10.60
CA ARG A 81 10.74 1.97 -10.99
C ARG A 81 9.72 2.36 -9.92
N VAL A 82 9.43 1.48 -8.96
CA VAL A 82 8.38 1.71 -7.95
C VAL A 82 8.55 3.06 -7.26
N ALA A 83 7.50 3.87 -7.28
CA ALA A 83 7.46 5.17 -6.64
C ALA A 83 6.02 5.66 -6.44
N ARG A 84 5.86 6.62 -5.54
CA ARG A 84 4.67 7.46 -5.51
C ARG A 84 4.79 8.51 -6.62
N GLY A 85 3.80 8.60 -7.48
CA GLY A 85 3.71 9.62 -8.51
C GLY A 85 3.49 11.04 -7.93
N PRO A 86 3.47 12.07 -8.78
CA PRO A 86 3.20 13.44 -8.36
C PRO A 86 1.79 13.60 -7.80
N LYS A 87 1.63 14.49 -6.83
CA LYS A 87 0.31 14.90 -6.36
C LYS A 87 -0.38 15.72 -7.44
N ARG A 88 -1.66 15.44 -7.68
CA ARG A 88 -2.49 16.22 -8.62
C ARG A 88 -3.87 16.47 -8.02
N ARG A 89 -4.48 17.58 -8.41
CA ARG A 89 -5.85 17.91 -8.01
C ARG A 89 -6.83 17.34 -9.03
N VAL A 90 -7.86 16.67 -8.54
CA VAL A 90 -8.95 16.13 -9.34
C VAL A 90 -10.28 16.59 -8.77
N HIS A 91 -11.35 16.57 -9.58
CA HIS A 91 -12.69 17.01 -9.23
C HIS A 91 -13.69 15.86 -9.45
N ASP A 92 -13.46 14.73 -8.77
CA ASP A 92 -14.19 13.47 -8.95
C ASP A 92 -15.08 13.09 -7.75
N LEU A 93 -15.22 14.00 -6.78
CA LEU A 93 -16.14 13.82 -5.66
C LEU A 93 -17.54 14.34 -6.02
N PRO A 94 -18.58 13.91 -5.26
CA PRO A 94 -19.94 14.41 -5.44
C PRO A 94 -20.00 15.96 -5.48
N GLY A 95 -20.78 16.51 -6.41
CA GLY A 95 -20.86 17.95 -6.61
C GLY A 95 -19.63 18.59 -7.25
N GLY A 96 -18.72 17.81 -7.84
CA GLY A 96 -17.49 18.32 -8.44
C GLY A 96 -16.46 18.80 -7.42
N ALA A 97 -16.57 18.39 -6.16
CA ALA A 97 -15.64 18.79 -5.12
C ALA A 97 -14.23 18.26 -5.38
N ALA A 98 -13.23 19.10 -5.07
CA ALA A 98 -11.83 18.80 -5.34
C ALA A 98 -11.21 17.90 -4.28
N ARG A 99 -10.29 17.04 -4.71
CA ARG A 99 -9.35 16.33 -3.81
C ARG A 99 -7.96 16.24 -4.44
N LEU A 100 -6.98 15.97 -3.59
CA LEU A 100 -5.65 15.58 -4.05
C LEU A 100 -5.60 14.06 -4.24
N THR A 101 -4.91 13.63 -5.28
CA THR A 101 -4.62 12.22 -5.57
C THR A 101 -3.17 12.07 -6.04
N THR A 102 -2.70 10.84 -6.07
CA THR A 102 -1.40 10.45 -6.62
C THR A 102 -1.53 9.09 -7.29
N ASP A 103 -0.80 8.89 -8.37
CA ASP A 103 -0.77 7.61 -9.08
C ASP A 103 0.35 6.73 -8.54
N ALA A 104 0.20 5.42 -8.71
CA ALA A 104 1.26 4.47 -8.48
C ALA A 104 2.19 4.40 -9.70
N VAL A 105 3.49 4.40 -9.48
CA VAL A 105 4.49 4.22 -10.53
C VAL A 105 5.16 2.86 -10.34
N GLY A 106 5.36 2.11 -11.43
CA GLY A 106 6.03 0.82 -11.39
C GLY A 106 5.25 -0.31 -10.71
N VAL A 107 3.96 -0.12 -10.47
CA VAL A 107 3.04 -1.18 -10.02
C VAL A 107 2.44 -1.85 -11.25
N HIS A 108 2.45 -3.18 -11.28
CA HIS A 108 1.96 -3.99 -12.38
C HIS A 108 0.69 -4.77 -12.04
N GLY A 109 0.39 -4.94 -10.76
CA GLY A 109 -0.84 -5.61 -10.35
C GLY A 109 -1.03 -5.62 -8.84
N VAL A 110 -2.30 -5.64 -8.43
CA VAL A 110 -2.73 -5.79 -7.04
C VAL A 110 -3.81 -6.86 -6.98
N TRP A 111 -3.66 -7.79 -6.06
CA TRP A 111 -4.65 -8.84 -5.80
C TRP A 111 -5.09 -8.77 -4.33
N VAL A 112 -6.38 -8.97 -4.11
CA VAL A 112 -6.99 -9.10 -2.80
C VAL A 112 -7.71 -10.45 -2.72
N ASN A 113 -7.36 -11.27 -1.76
CA ASN A 113 -7.87 -12.64 -1.63
C ASN A 113 -7.78 -13.43 -2.97
N GLY A 114 -6.70 -13.28 -3.71
CA GLY A 114 -6.44 -13.96 -4.99
C GLY A 114 -7.17 -13.37 -6.20
N ARG A 115 -7.94 -12.29 -6.05
CA ARG A 115 -8.64 -11.62 -7.15
C ARG A 115 -7.93 -10.34 -7.51
N GLN A 116 -7.58 -10.18 -8.77
CA GLN A 116 -6.94 -8.95 -9.25
C GLN A 116 -7.93 -7.78 -9.18
N VAL A 117 -7.49 -6.68 -8.57
CA VAL A 117 -8.27 -5.46 -8.40
C VAL A 117 -7.66 -4.25 -9.10
N ALA A 118 -6.37 -4.31 -9.43
CA ALA A 118 -5.67 -3.27 -10.18
C ALA A 118 -4.57 -3.87 -11.06
N ASP A 119 -4.24 -3.15 -12.12
CA ASP A 119 -3.13 -3.43 -13.03
C ASP A 119 -2.19 -2.22 -13.17
N ALA A 120 -1.35 -2.21 -14.20
CA ALA A 120 -0.41 -1.10 -14.46
C ALA A 120 -1.10 0.23 -14.82
N ASN A 121 -2.38 0.21 -15.18
CA ASN A 121 -3.18 1.38 -15.53
C ASN A 121 -4.02 1.91 -14.35
N GLY A 122 -4.05 1.21 -13.24
CA GLY A 122 -4.81 1.56 -12.04
C GLY A 122 -5.88 0.54 -11.67
N LEU A 123 -6.94 0.99 -11.02
CA LEU A 123 -8.06 0.12 -10.66
C LEU A 123 -8.75 -0.43 -11.91
N LEU A 124 -9.05 -1.73 -11.90
CA LEU A 124 -9.84 -2.35 -12.95
C LEU A 124 -11.26 -1.78 -12.93
N PRO A 125 -11.87 -1.44 -14.09
CA PRO A 125 -13.22 -0.87 -14.15
C PRO A 125 -14.28 -1.71 -13.43
N ASP A 126 -14.17 -3.04 -13.57
CA ASP A 126 -15.06 -4.02 -12.95
C ASP A 126 -14.37 -4.80 -11.82
N ALA A 127 -13.49 -4.11 -11.08
CA ALA A 127 -12.75 -4.75 -9.99
C ALA A 127 -13.71 -5.44 -9.01
N PRO A 128 -13.50 -6.73 -8.71
CA PRO A 128 -14.35 -7.45 -7.79
C PRO A 128 -14.21 -6.86 -6.37
N ARG A 129 -15.30 -6.82 -5.61
CA ARG A 129 -15.27 -6.53 -4.18
C ARG A 129 -14.69 -7.74 -3.43
N ALA A 130 -13.37 -7.88 -3.50
CA ALA A 130 -12.65 -9.06 -3.02
C ALA A 130 -12.24 -8.96 -1.53
N GLY A 131 -12.39 -7.80 -0.91
CA GLY A 131 -12.06 -7.58 0.50
C GLY A 131 -12.99 -8.36 1.45
N ALA A 132 -12.47 -8.70 2.62
CA ALA A 132 -13.22 -9.30 3.71
C ALA A 132 -12.97 -8.54 5.01
N LEU A 133 -14.00 -8.42 5.85
CA LEU A 133 -13.85 -7.88 7.19
C LEU A 133 -13.09 -8.90 8.05
N LEU A 134 -11.96 -8.51 8.60
CA LEU A 134 -11.18 -9.35 9.50
C LEU A 134 -11.79 -9.23 10.91
N THR A 135 -12.23 -10.35 11.49
CA THR A 135 -12.88 -10.40 12.80
C THR A 135 -12.17 -11.34 13.77
N ARG A 136 -11.09 -11.99 13.32
CA ARG A 136 -10.33 -12.96 14.14
C ARG A 136 -8.88 -12.56 14.14
N PHE A 137 -8.33 -12.37 15.33
CA PHE A 137 -6.96 -12.00 15.58
C PHE A 137 -6.30 -13.06 16.47
N SER A 138 -4.98 -13.16 16.44
CA SER A 138 -4.23 -13.96 17.41
C SER A 138 -4.18 -13.22 18.76
N ASP A 139 -4.26 -13.97 19.84
CA ASP A 139 -3.97 -13.48 21.19
C ASP A 139 -2.48 -13.18 21.34
#